data_98f6d04deb780aa90f733003b61754c2
#
_entry.id   98f6d04deb780aa90f733003b61754c2
#
_cell.length_a   1.000
_cell.length_b   1.000
_cell.length_c   1.000
_cell.angle_alpha   90.00
_cell.angle_beta   90.00
_cell.angle_gamma   90.00
#
_symmetry.space_group_name_H-M   'P 1'
#
loop_
_entity.id
_entity.type
_entity.pdbx_description
1 polymer ?
#
loop_
_entity_poly.entity_id
_entity_poly.type
_entity_poly.pdbx_seq_one_letter_code
_entity_poly.pdbx_strand_id
1 'polypeptide(L)'
;TQGVSSAASDVYKRQELTAKAFSQGILGQYGGKLVAIALLLFAFSTAITWCYYGDRSTAYIFGERGVIWYRNFYVLCFVLAAVIDTTVVWNIAYVVVALVSIPNRIAMFVLRKEMKLLSDDFKTK
;
A
#
# COMPACT_ATOMS: atom_id res chain seq x y z
N THR A 1 11.23 20.63 3.09
CA THR A 1 11.94 19.72 2.15
C THR A 1 12.92 18.77 2.87
N GLN A 2 13.52 19.15 4.01
CA GLN A 2 14.45 18.29 4.77
C GLN A 2 13.78 17.05 5.40
N GLY A 3 12.53 17.13 5.83
CA GLY A 3 11.85 16.01 6.50
C GLY A 3 11.55 14.83 5.58
N VAL A 4 11.31 15.06 4.29
CA VAL A 4 10.94 14.00 3.33
C VAL A 4 12.18 13.26 2.82
N SER A 5 13.28 13.96 2.60
CA SER A 5 14.56 13.34 2.25
C SER A 5 15.09 12.46 3.39
N SER A 6 14.85 12.85 4.65
CA SER A 6 15.16 12.05 5.82
C SER A 6 14.35 10.75 5.87
N ALA A 7 13.03 10.80 5.63
CA ALA A 7 12.18 9.62 5.67
C ALA A 7 12.56 8.58 4.59
N ALA A 8 12.84 9.00 3.37
CA ALA A 8 13.30 8.11 2.29
C ALA A 8 14.67 7.51 2.64
N SER A 9 15.61 8.32 3.12
CA SER A 9 16.93 7.88 3.60
C SER A 9 16.80 6.87 4.74
N ASP A 10 15.86 7.06 5.67
CA ASP A 10 15.64 6.16 6.80
C ASP A 10 15.04 4.81 6.37
N VAL A 11 14.19 4.79 5.34
CA VAL A 11 13.68 3.53 4.77
C VAL A 11 14.80 2.71 4.15
N TYR A 12 15.69 3.32 3.35
CA TYR A 12 16.85 2.63 2.78
C TYR A 12 17.80 2.11 3.85
N LYS A 13 18.09 2.92 4.88
CA LYS A 13 18.92 2.49 6.00
C LYS A 13 18.31 1.32 6.77
N ARG A 14 16.99 1.30 6.98
CA ARG A 14 16.30 0.18 7.64
C ARG A 14 16.38 -1.10 6.83
N GLN A 15 16.23 -1.03 5.51
CA GLN A 15 16.37 -2.20 4.63
C GLN A 15 17.80 -2.75 4.65
N GLU A 16 18.80 -1.87 4.62
CA GLU A 16 20.21 -2.26 4.73
C GLU A 16 20.53 -2.88 6.10
N LEU A 17 19.99 -2.32 7.18
CA LEU A 17 20.13 -2.86 8.53
C LEU A 17 19.49 -4.24 8.66
N THR A 18 18.30 -4.43 8.09
CA THR A 18 17.62 -5.73 8.07
C THR A 18 18.45 -6.77 7.32
N ALA A 19 18.94 -6.43 6.11
CA ALA A 19 19.77 -7.32 5.34
C ALA A 19 21.09 -7.68 6.06
N LYS A 20 21.72 -6.70 6.72
CA LYS A 20 22.91 -6.92 7.55
C LYS A 20 22.62 -7.82 8.75
N ALA A 21 21.51 -7.59 9.46
CA ALA A 21 21.13 -8.42 10.60
C ALA A 21 20.93 -9.88 10.20
N PHE A 22 20.27 -10.14 9.06
CA PHE A 22 20.09 -11.48 8.55
C PHE A 22 21.40 -12.11 8.02
N SER A 23 22.31 -11.32 7.47
CA SER A 23 23.61 -11.82 7.01
C SER A 23 24.59 -12.12 8.16
N GLN A 24 24.42 -11.46 9.32
CA GLN A 24 25.17 -11.74 10.53
C GLN A 24 24.58 -12.87 11.40
N GLY A 25 23.35 -13.29 11.09
CA GLY A 25 22.66 -14.37 11.78
C GLY A 25 23.03 -15.77 11.26
N ILE A 26 22.21 -16.75 11.62
CA ILE A 26 22.41 -18.20 11.33
C ILE A 26 22.55 -18.49 9.82
N LEU A 27 22.01 -17.64 8.95
CA LEU A 27 22.01 -17.82 7.48
C LEU A 27 23.25 -17.27 6.78
N GLY A 28 24.15 -16.57 7.50
CA GLY A 28 25.40 -16.02 6.95
C GLY A 28 25.17 -15.22 5.66
N GLN A 29 26.04 -15.43 4.66
CA GLN A 29 25.98 -14.72 3.36
C GLN A 29 24.67 -14.94 2.57
N TYR A 30 23.88 -15.97 2.88
CA TYR A 30 22.60 -16.24 2.21
C TYR A 30 21.45 -15.40 2.80
N GLY A 31 21.60 -14.86 4.02
CA GLY A 31 20.57 -14.07 4.68
C GLY A 31 20.12 -12.86 3.88
N GLY A 32 21.06 -12.11 3.30
CA GLY A 32 20.75 -10.95 2.44
C GLY A 32 19.97 -11.34 1.17
N LYS A 33 20.32 -12.47 0.53
CA LYS A 33 19.63 -12.98 -0.65
C LYS A 33 18.19 -13.39 -0.32
N LEU A 34 17.99 -14.04 0.82
CA LEU A 34 16.67 -14.47 1.28
C LEU A 34 15.77 -13.26 1.55
N VAL A 35 16.30 -12.21 2.21
CA VAL A 35 15.58 -10.95 2.43
C VAL A 35 15.21 -10.29 1.10
N ALA A 36 16.11 -10.24 0.12
CA ALA A 36 15.83 -9.65 -1.18
C ALA A 36 14.70 -10.40 -1.92
N ILE A 37 14.71 -11.73 -1.91
CA ILE A 37 13.64 -12.55 -2.50
C ILE A 37 12.31 -12.33 -1.76
N ALA A 38 12.33 -12.31 -0.44
CA ALA A 38 11.13 -12.06 0.36
C ALA A 38 10.52 -10.69 0.09
N LEU A 39 11.34 -9.64 -0.02
CA LEU A 39 10.91 -8.29 -0.37
C LEU A 39 10.33 -8.23 -1.79
N LEU A 40 10.95 -8.91 -2.75
CA LEU A 40 10.44 -8.99 -4.12
C LEU A 40 9.06 -9.64 -4.16
N LEU A 41 8.89 -10.79 -3.50
CA LEU A 41 7.60 -11.48 -3.44
C LEU A 41 6.54 -10.65 -2.71
N PHE A 42 6.92 -9.97 -1.63
CA PHE A 42 6.03 -9.08 -0.89
C PHE A 42 5.58 -7.88 -1.74
N ALA A 43 6.50 -7.23 -2.42
CA ALA A 43 6.18 -6.11 -3.32
C ALA A 43 5.26 -6.55 -4.46
N PHE A 44 5.54 -7.72 -5.06
CA PHE A 44 4.73 -8.27 -6.15
C PHE A 44 3.31 -8.63 -5.69
N SER A 45 3.18 -9.33 -4.56
CA SER A 45 1.87 -9.68 -4.00
C SER A 45 1.07 -8.45 -3.63
N THR A 46 1.72 -7.43 -3.07
CA THR A 46 1.10 -6.14 -2.73
C THR A 46 0.58 -5.43 -3.98
N ALA A 47 1.38 -5.35 -5.04
CA ALA A 47 0.98 -4.72 -6.29
C ALA A 47 -0.25 -5.39 -6.91
N ILE A 48 -0.29 -6.73 -6.93
CA ILE A 48 -1.46 -7.49 -7.42
C ILE A 48 -2.70 -7.22 -6.58
N THR A 49 -2.56 -7.22 -5.26
CA THR A 49 -3.68 -7.01 -4.33
C THR A 49 -4.27 -5.61 -4.48
N TRP A 50 -3.44 -4.59 -4.59
CA TRP A 50 -3.90 -3.22 -4.82
C TRP A 50 -4.58 -3.05 -6.18
N CYS A 51 -4.05 -3.69 -7.24
CA CYS A 51 -4.69 -3.72 -8.55
C CYS A 51 -6.08 -4.36 -8.46
N TYR A 52 -6.22 -5.48 -7.76
CA TYR A 52 -7.49 -6.16 -7.57
C TYR A 52 -8.52 -5.30 -6.82
N TYR A 53 -8.12 -4.59 -5.76
CA TYR A 53 -9.03 -3.69 -5.05
C TYR A 53 -9.51 -2.54 -5.94
N GLY A 54 -8.61 -1.99 -6.74
CA GLY A 54 -8.97 -0.96 -7.70
C GLY A 54 -9.89 -1.47 -8.81
N ASP A 55 -9.68 -2.69 -9.32
CA ASP A 55 -10.57 -3.35 -10.26
C ASP A 55 -12.00 -3.44 -9.71
N ARG A 56 -12.14 -3.90 -8.47
CA ARG A 56 -13.47 -4.03 -7.82
C ARG A 56 -14.14 -2.70 -7.61
N SER A 57 -13.40 -1.69 -7.17
CA SER A 57 -13.92 -0.33 -6.99
C SER A 57 -14.33 0.28 -8.33
N THR A 58 -13.53 0.10 -9.37
CA THR A 58 -13.80 0.60 -10.71
C THR A 58 -15.01 -0.11 -11.35
N ALA A 59 -15.11 -1.43 -11.18
CA ALA A 59 -16.26 -2.19 -11.66
C ALA A 59 -17.58 -1.73 -11.01
N TYR A 60 -17.53 -1.41 -9.73
CA TYR A 60 -18.69 -0.90 -9.00
C TYR A 60 -19.16 0.48 -9.49
N ILE A 61 -18.22 1.40 -9.78
CA ILE A 61 -18.54 2.79 -10.16
C ILE A 61 -18.80 2.94 -11.65
N PHE A 62 -17.97 2.31 -12.51
CA PHE A 62 -17.93 2.51 -13.95
C PHE A 62 -18.33 1.26 -14.77
N GLY A 63 -18.62 0.15 -14.08
CA GLY A 63 -18.91 -1.13 -14.71
C GLY A 63 -17.68 -1.83 -15.28
N GLU A 64 -17.88 -3.03 -15.86
CA GLU A 64 -16.81 -3.90 -16.35
C GLU A 64 -15.93 -3.25 -17.45
N ARG A 65 -16.49 -2.35 -18.26
CA ARG A 65 -15.72 -1.63 -19.29
C ARG A 65 -14.68 -0.69 -18.69
N GLY A 66 -14.96 -0.10 -17.53
CA GLY A 66 -14.05 0.77 -16.82
C GLY A 66 -12.80 0.05 -16.30
N VAL A 67 -12.93 -1.23 -15.98
CA VAL A 67 -11.83 -2.05 -15.44
C VAL A 67 -10.64 -2.14 -16.41
N ILE A 68 -10.92 -2.27 -17.71
CA ILE A 68 -9.87 -2.34 -18.73
C ILE A 68 -9.05 -1.05 -18.77
N TRP A 69 -9.72 0.10 -18.72
CA TRP A 69 -9.05 1.40 -18.68
C TRP A 69 -8.26 1.60 -17.40
N TYR A 70 -8.83 1.18 -16.26
CA TYR A 70 -8.14 1.23 -14.96
C TYR A 70 -6.87 0.39 -14.97
N ARG A 71 -6.89 -0.85 -15.46
CA ARG A 71 -5.71 -1.72 -15.52
C ARG A 71 -4.59 -1.14 -16.37
N ASN A 72 -4.93 -0.62 -17.56
CA ASN A 72 -3.94 0.02 -18.43
C ASN A 72 -3.32 1.26 -17.74
N PHE A 73 -4.13 2.07 -17.09
CA PHE A 73 -3.67 3.22 -16.33
C PHE A 73 -2.81 2.81 -15.12
N TYR A 74 -3.20 1.76 -14.41
CA TYR A 74 -2.44 1.23 -13.28
C TYR A 74 -1.05 0.77 -13.70
N VAL A 75 -0.95 -0.02 -14.79
CA VAL A 75 0.34 -0.48 -15.33
C VAL A 75 1.20 0.70 -15.77
N LEU A 76 0.61 1.69 -16.46
CA LEU A 76 1.33 2.90 -16.86
C LEU A 76 1.89 3.65 -15.65
N CYS A 77 1.07 3.88 -14.63
CA CYS A 77 1.52 4.53 -13.39
C CYS A 77 2.61 3.73 -12.67
N PHE A 78 2.51 2.40 -12.69
CA PHE A 78 3.52 1.52 -12.08
C PHE A 78 4.88 1.66 -12.78
N VAL A 79 4.89 1.69 -14.11
CA VAL A 79 6.11 1.90 -14.91
C VAL A 79 6.67 3.31 -14.68
N LEU A 80 5.82 4.34 -14.67
CA LEU A 80 6.23 5.72 -14.41
C LEU A 80 6.84 5.86 -13.01
N ALA A 81 6.25 5.23 -12.00
CA ALA A 81 6.77 5.27 -10.63
C ALA A 81 8.17 4.64 -10.50
N ALA A 82 8.53 3.70 -11.38
CA ALA A 82 9.86 3.10 -11.40
C ALA A 82 10.96 4.06 -11.90
N VAL A 83 10.58 5.10 -12.66
CA VAL A 83 11.50 6.08 -13.26
C VAL A 83 11.53 7.40 -12.47
N ILE A 84 10.45 7.72 -11.76
CA ILE A 84 10.31 8.95 -10.99
C ILE A 84 11.07 8.83 -9.67
N ASP A 85 11.58 9.96 -9.18
CA ASP A 85 12.23 10.02 -7.86
C ASP A 85 11.30 9.52 -6.74
N THR A 86 11.84 8.67 -5.90
CA THR A 86 11.11 8.04 -4.78
C THR A 86 10.47 9.08 -3.85
N THR A 87 11.08 10.25 -3.68
CA THR A 87 10.56 11.32 -2.84
C THR A 87 9.24 11.88 -3.39
N VAL A 88 9.14 12.03 -4.72
CA VAL A 88 7.92 12.49 -5.39
C VAL A 88 6.81 11.46 -5.24
N VAL A 89 7.12 10.18 -5.41
CA VAL A 89 6.16 9.08 -5.22
C VAL A 89 5.59 9.07 -3.81
N TRP A 90 6.43 9.23 -2.79
CA TRP A 90 5.99 9.31 -1.39
C TRP A 90 5.10 10.53 -1.11
N ASN A 91 5.44 11.69 -1.65
CA ASN A 91 4.61 12.89 -1.49
C ASN A 91 3.22 12.71 -2.09
N ILE A 92 3.14 12.14 -3.29
CA ILE A 92 1.85 11.82 -3.93
C ILE A 92 1.07 10.81 -3.08
N ALA A 93 1.73 9.76 -2.59
CA ALA A 93 1.10 8.76 -1.74
C ALA A 93 0.49 9.36 -0.47
N TYR A 94 1.18 10.28 0.23
CA TYR A 94 0.64 10.96 1.41
C TYR A 94 -0.61 11.79 1.08
N VAL A 95 -0.61 12.52 -0.04
CA VAL A 95 -1.79 13.29 -0.47
C VAL A 95 -2.96 12.36 -0.77
N VAL A 96 -2.72 11.26 -1.48
CA VAL A 96 -3.78 10.29 -1.81
C VAL A 96 -4.35 9.63 -0.56
N VAL A 97 -3.51 9.22 0.39
CA VAL A 97 -3.95 8.64 1.67
C VAL A 97 -4.78 9.65 2.48
N ALA A 98 -4.38 10.91 2.51
CA ALA A 98 -5.15 11.96 3.18
C ALA A 98 -6.53 12.13 2.53
N LEU A 99 -6.60 12.18 1.20
CA LEU A 99 -7.87 12.29 0.47
C LEU A 99 -8.80 11.09 0.69
N VAL A 100 -8.28 9.87 0.70
CA VAL A 100 -9.07 8.64 0.94
C VAL A 100 -9.56 8.56 2.39
N SER A 101 -8.81 9.13 3.33
CA SER A 101 -9.18 9.13 4.75
C SER A 101 -10.42 9.98 5.04
N ILE A 102 -10.69 11.04 4.27
CA ILE A 102 -11.83 11.93 4.48
C ILE A 102 -13.17 11.18 4.29
N PRO A 103 -13.46 10.59 3.12
CA PRO A 103 -14.73 9.89 2.92
C PRO A 103 -14.89 8.68 3.86
N ASN A 104 -13.80 7.99 4.19
CA ASN A 104 -13.84 6.88 5.15
C ASN A 104 -14.30 7.34 6.55
N ARG A 105 -13.78 8.46 7.03
CA ARG A 105 -14.21 9.03 8.32
C ARG A 105 -15.67 9.47 8.29
N ILE A 106 -16.12 10.10 7.19
CA ILE A 106 -17.52 10.50 7.03
C ILE A 106 -18.43 9.26 7.05
N ALA A 107 -18.09 8.21 6.31
CA ALA A 107 -18.83 6.96 6.29
C ALA A 107 -18.95 6.33 7.69
N MET A 108 -17.86 6.31 8.46
CA MET A 108 -17.87 5.82 9.84
C MET A 108 -18.81 6.65 10.76
N PHE A 109 -18.84 7.98 10.59
CA PHE A 109 -19.75 8.84 11.36
C PHE A 109 -21.22 8.59 11.00
N VAL A 110 -21.53 8.46 9.72
CA VAL A 110 -22.89 8.21 9.23
C VAL A 110 -23.40 6.84 9.70
N LEU A 111 -22.58 5.80 9.57
CA LEU A 111 -22.93 4.42 9.91
C LEU A 111 -22.82 4.11 11.43
N ARG A 112 -22.36 5.06 12.24
CA ARG A 112 -22.16 4.86 13.69
C ARG A 112 -23.39 4.32 14.42
N LYS A 113 -24.58 4.81 14.05
CA LYS A 113 -25.84 4.37 14.69
C LYS A 113 -26.18 2.92 14.34
N GLU A 114 -26.02 2.53 13.07
CA GLU A 114 -26.30 1.17 12.62
C GLU A 114 -25.30 0.17 13.21
N MET A 115 -24.02 0.53 13.25
CA MET A 115 -23.00 -0.30 13.89
C MET A 115 -23.28 -0.54 15.38
N LYS A 116 -23.81 0.47 16.09
CA LYS A 116 -24.16 0.33 17.50
C LYS A 116 -25.34 -0.62 17.68
N LEU A 117 -26.38 -0.51 16.86
CA LEU A 117 -27.53 -1.42 16.88
C LEU A 117 -27.13 -2.87 16.60
N LEU A 118 -26.27 -3.10 15.59
CA LEU A 118 -25.75 -4.43 15.29
C LEU A 118 -24.89 -5.00 16.42
N SER A 119 -24.06 -4.15 17.05
CA SER A 119 -23.22 -4.58 18.18
C SER A 119 -24.06 -4.96 19.41
N ASP A 120 -25.16 -4.27 19.67
CA ASP A 120 -26.03 -4.56 20.80
C ASP A 120 -26.85 -5.84 20.55
N ASP A 121 -27.25 -6.12 19.30
CA ASP A 121 -27.92 -7.36 18.91
C ASP A 121 -26.99 -8.60 19.02
N PHE A 122 -25.70 -8.42 18.76
CA PHE A 122 -24.69 -9.47 18.96
C PHE A 122 -24.41 -9.79 20.44
N LYS A 123 -24.59 -8.83 21.34
CA LYS A 123 -24.38 -9.03 22.78
C LYS A 123 -25.56 -9.69 23.49
N THR A 124 -26.73 -9.67 22.87
CA THR A 124 -27.97 -10.24 23.42
C THR A 124 -28.25 -11.67 22.95
N LYS A 125 -27.42 -12.20 22.04
CA LYS A 125 -27.38 -13.61 21.62
C LYS A 125 -26.22 -14.37 22.28
#